data_074e13c41596eb89bf3b21c71ee5d030
#
_entry.id   074e13c41596eb89bf3b21c71ee5d030
#
_cell.length_a   1.000
_cell.length_b   1.000
_cell.length_c   1.000
_cell.angle_alpha   90.00
_cell.angle_beta   90.00
_cell.angle_gamma   90.00
#
_symmetry.space_group_name_H-M   'P 1'
#
loop_
_entity.id
_entity.type
_entity.pdbx_description
1 polymer ?
#
loop_
_entity_poly.entity_id
_entity_poly.type
_entity_poly.pdbx_seq_one_letter_code
_entity_poly.pdbx_strand_id
1 'polypeptide(L)'
;DAVVIGAGPVGLFQVFQLGLQGITAHLIDALPHAGGQCVELYGDKPIYDIPGIPVCTGRELAGLLLEQIAPFKTQWHLNTLVSALTAQADGRLLVQTSQGAQLLARTVFIAAGVGAFVPRALKVDGIERFVGTQLHYQNLPASVDVAGRHVVVHGGDEPAVARAVELAEQGQAARVSLLHRRDVFQAPDALLQRLQQLRDAGHIYVEAAQITGIET
;
A
#
# COMPACT_ATOMS: atom_id res chain seq x y z
N ASP A 1 -21.84 6.40 15.82
CA ASP A 1 -22.26 5.14 16.46
C ASP A 1 -21.22 4.02 16.24
N ALA A 2 -20.69 3.87 15.04
CA ALA A 2 -19.73 2.83 14.71
C ALA A 2 -18.45 3.41 14.07
N VAL A 3 -17.31 2.76 14.33
CA VAL A 3 -16.05 2.98 13.62
C VAL A 3 -15.66 1.70 12.91
N VAL A 4 -15.32 1.80 11.63
CA VAL A 4 -14.75 0.71 10.82
C VAL A 4 -13.30 1.05 10.52
N ILE A 5 -12.38 0.16 10.86
CA ILE A 5 -10.94 0.32 10.64
C ILE A 5 -10.53 -0.55 9.46
N GLY A 6 -10.15 0.08 8.36
CA GLY A 6 -9.81 -0.53 7.08
C GLY A 6 -10.90 -0.33 6.03
N ALA A 7 -10.56 0.34 4.92
CA ALA A 7 -11.44 0.59 3.77
C ALA A 7 -11.21 -0.41 2.62
N GLY A 8 -10.76 -1.62 2.94
CA GLY A 8 -10.75 -2.74 2.01
C GLY A 8 -12.16 -3.31 1.79
N PRO A 9 -12.32 -4.38 0.98
CA PRO A 9 -13.63 -4.95 0.64
C PRO A 9 -14.49 -5.30 1.85
N VAL A 10 -13.88 -5.85 2.90
CA VAL A 10 -14.60 -6.21 4.14
C VAL A 10 -15.11 -4.98 4.87
N GLY A 11 -14.29 -3.94 5.00
CA GLY A 11 -14.69 -2.70 5.66
C GLY A 11 -15.76 -1.94 4.90
N LEU A 12 -15.65 -1.87 3.57
CA LEU A 12 -16.68 -1.28 2.70
C LEU A 12 -18.00 -2.02 2.85
N PHE A 13 -17.97 -3.37 2.79
CA PHE A 13 -19.19 -4.15 2.96
C PHE A 13 -19.78 -4.02 4.39
N GLN A 14 -18.92 -3.89 5.42
CA GLN A 14 -19.39 -3.61 6.78
C GLN A 14 -20.12 -2.26 6.88
N VAL A 15 -19.63 -1.22 6.20
CA VAL A 15 -20.32 0.08 6.11
C VAL A 15 -21.70 -0.07 5.46
N PHE A 16 -21.79 -0.88 4.38
CA PHE A 16 -23.08 -1.19 3.75
C PHE A 16 -24.07 -1.83 4.74
N GLN A 17 -23.62 -2.86 5.48
CA GLN A 17 -24.46 -3.55 6.46
C GLN A 17 -24.94 -2.61 7.58
N LEU A 18 -24.07 -1.72 8.07
CA LEU A 18 -24.41 -0.71 9.05
C LEU A 18 -25.45 0.29 8.50
N GLY A 19 -25.25 0.73 7.26
CA GLY A 19 -26.15 1.64 6.56
C GLY A 19 -27.55 1.09 6.41
N LEU A 20 -27.71 -0.20 6.09
CA LEU A 20 -29.00 -0.88 6.03
C LEU A 20 -29.72 -0.89 7.39
N GLN A 21 -29.00 -0.83 8.50
CA GLN A 21 -29.55 -0.73 9.85
C GLN A 21 -29.72 0.73 10.31
N GLY A 22 -29.50 1.72 9.44
CA GLY A 22 -29.55 3.13 9.80
C GLY A 22 -28.43 3.61 10.74
N ILE A 23 -27.35 2.84 10.83
CA ILE A 23 -26.19 3.16 11.68
C ILE A 23 -25.16 3.95 10.87
N THR A 24 -24.84 5.15 11.31
CA THR A 24 -23.76 5.95 10.70
C THR A 24 -22.38 5.44 11.11
N ALA A 25 -21.51 5.25 10.14
CA ALA A 25 -20.15 4.78 10.36
C ALA A 25 -19.09 5.85 10.03
N HIS A 26 -18.02 5.89 10.85
CA HIS A 26 -16.74 6.46 10.52
C HIS A 26 -15.86 5.36 9.92
N LEU A 27 -15.33 5.56 8.75
CA LEU A 27 -14.43 4.63 8.05
C LEU A 27 -13.02 5.19 8.00
N ILE A 28 -12.08 4.51 8.62
CA ILE A 28 -10.69 4.96 8.78
C ILE A 28 -9.78 4.04 7.96
N ASP A 29 -8.90 4.62 7.15
CA ASP A 29 -7.85 3.86 6.46
C ASP A 29 -6.53 4.65 6.43
N ALA A 30 -5.42 3.93 6.53
CA ALA A 30 -4.09 4.50 6.43
C ALA A 30 -3.72 4.92 5.01
N LEU A 31 -4.35 4.31 4.00
CA LEU A 31 -4.16 4.66 2.60
C LEU A 31 -4.91 5.94 2.21
N PRO A 32 -4.46 6.64 1.16
CA PRO A 32 -5.15 7.82 0.63
C PRO A 32 -6.44 7.49 -0.14
N HIS A 33 -6.73 6.23 -0.35
CA HIS A 33 -7.88 5.74 -1.11
C HIS A 33 -8.44 4.44 -0.52
N ALA A 34 -9.67 4.12 -0.88
CA ALA A 34 -10.30 2.86 -0.53
C ALA A 34 -9.87 1.72 -1.47
N GLY A 35 -10.13 0.48 -1.05
CA GLY A 35 -9.89 -0.74 -1.81
C GLY A 35 -8.91 -1.71 -1.14
N GLY A 36 -8.05 -1.21 -0.22
CA GLY A 36 -7.12 -2.04 0.54
C GLY A 36 -6.23 -2.91 -0.35
N GLN A 37 -5.98 -4.16 0.06
CA GLN A 37 -5.10 -5.09 -0.66
C GLN A 37 -5.51 -5.31 -2.12
N CYS A 38 -6.80 -5.33 -2.41
CA CYS A 38 -7.31 -5.58 -3.77
C CYS A 38 -6.83 -4.52 -4.76
N VAL A 39 -6.70 -3.27 -4.33
CA VAL A 39 -6.22 -2.17 -5.17
C VAL A 39 -4.71 -2.05 -5.10
N GLU A 40 -4.12 -2.14 -3.89
CA GLU A 40 -2.68 -1.90 -3.68
C GLU A 40 -1.79 -3.01 -4.26
N LEU A 41 -2.16 -4.26 -4.08
CA LEU A 41 -1.28 -5.38 -4.41
C LEU A 41 -1.58 -6.02 -5.76
N TYR A 42 -2.84 -5.99 -6.20
CA TYR A 42 -3.27 -6.68 -7.42
C TYR A 42 -4.48 -6.02 -8.10
N GLY A 43 -4.44 -4.69 -8.17
CA GLY A 43 -5.55 -3.89 -8.69
C GLY A 43 -6.07 -4.30 -10.05
N ASP A 44 -5.21 -4.79 -10.93
CA ASP A 44 -5.53 -5.16 -12.31
C ASP A 44 -5.57 -6.69 -12.53
N LYS A 45 -5.30 -7.50 -11.48
CA LYS A 45 -5.40 -8.96 -11.58
C LYS A 45 -6.86 -9.40 -11.51
N PRO A 46 -7.29 -10.40 -12.32
CA PRO A 46 -8.64 -10.93 -12.27
C PRO A 46 -8.88 -11.75 -11.00
N ILE A 47 -10.07 -11.56 -10.42
CA ILE A 47 -10.59 -12.26 -9.24
C ILE A 47 -11.82 -13.05 -9.70
N TYR A 48 -11.92 -14.33 -9.33
CA TYR A 48 -12.96 -15.25 -9.81
C TYR A 48 -13.86 -15.79 -8.70
N ASP A 49 -13.52 -15.53 -7.45
CA ASP A 49 -14.13 -16.14 -6.26
C ASP A 49 -15.02 -15.18 -5.46
N ILE A 50 -15.56 -14.16 -6.12
CA ILE A 50 -16.54 -13.25 -5.50
C ILE A 50 -17.96 -13.74 -5.82
N PRO A 51 -18.78 -14.10 -4.81
CA PRO A 51 -20.13 -14.56 -5.03
C PRO A 51 -20.96 -13.56 -5.83
N GLY A 52 -21.59 -14.04 -6.92
CA GLY A 52 -22.42 -13.20 -7.80
C GLY A 52 -21.67 -12.39 -8.84
N ILE A 53 -20.33 -12.36 -8.80
CA ILE A 53 -19.47 -11.70 -9.80
C ILE A 53 -18.55 -12.76 -10.42
N PRO A 54 -18.82 -13.20 -11.68
CA PRO A 54 -18.03 -14.29 -12.29
C PRO A 54 -16.54 -13.97 -12.44
N VAL A 55 -16.23 -12.70 -12.72
CA VAL A 55 -14.87 -12.17 -12.81
C VAL A 55 -14.90 -10.66 -12.62
N CYS A 56 -13.94 -10.13 -11.86
CA CYS A 56 -13.66 -8.71 -11.76
C CYS A 56 -12.18 -8.51 -11.43
N THR A 57 -11.68 -7.32 -11.63
CA THR A 57 -10.38 -6.90 -11.09
C THR A 57 -10.52 -6.38 -9.66
N GLY A 58 -9.39 -6.21 -8.95
CA GLY A 58 -9.40 -5.62 -7.62
C GLY A 58 -9.95 -4.20 -7.60
N ARG A 59 -9.68 -3.40 -8.65
CA ARG A 59 -10.21 -2.03 -8.80
C ARG A 59 -11.71 -2.04 -9.07
N GLU A 60 -12.19 -2.92 -9.93
CA GLU A 60 -13.61 -3.06 -10.22
C GLU A 60 -14.39 -3.48 -8.97
N LEU A 61 -13.87 -4.45 -8.21
CA LEU A 61 -14.49 -4.86 -6.94
C LEU A 61 -14.60 -3.70 -5.97
N ALA A 62 -13.51 -2.93 -5.79
CA ALA A 62 -13.53 -1.76 -4.92
C ALA A 62 -14.54 -0.69 -5.41
N GLY A 63 -14.61 -0.45 -6.73
CA GLY A 63 -15.58 0.45 -7.35
C GLY A 63 -17.01 0.05 -7.06
N LEU A 64 -17.38 -1.22 -7.28
CA LEU A 64 -18.70 -1.75 -7.00
C LEU A 64 -19.11 -1.60 -5.53
N LEU A 65 -18.18 -1.87 -4.60
CA LEU A 65 -18.43 -1.69 -3.18
C LEU A 65 -18.59 -0.21 -2.78
N LEU A 66 -17.85 0.69 -3.41
CA LEU A 66 -17.99 2.13 -3.22
C LEU A 66 -19.37 2.64 -3.72
N GLU A 67 -19.81 2.17 -4.88
CA GLU A 67 -21.15 2.45 -5.39
C GLU A 67 -22.23 1.93 -4.42
N GLN A 68 -22.03 0.73 -3.88
CA GLN A 68 -22.97 0.11 -2.96
C GLN A 68 -23.15 0.92 -1.66
N ILE A 69 -22.09 1.56 -1.15
CA ILE A 69 -22.17 2.39 0.06
C ILE A 69 -22.51 3.85 -0.21
N ALA A 70 -22.52 4.30 -1.45
CA ALA A 70 -22.78 5.70 -1.81
C ALA A 70 -24.07 6.30 -1.23
N PRO A 71 -25.20 5.55 -1.08
CA PRO A 71 -26.41 6.08 -0.45
C PRO A 71 -26.26 6.39 1.04
N PHE A 72 -25.26 5.85 1.72
CA PHE A 72 -25.08 6.01 3.17
C PHE A 72 -24.13 7.17 3.50
N LYS A 73 -24.44 7.89 4.56
CA LYS A 73 -23.64 9.04 5.03
C LYS A 73 -22.41 8.55 5.80
N THR A 74 -21.42 7.98 5.10
CA THR A 74 -20.17 7.52 5.68
C THR A 74 -19.22 8.70 5.91
N GLN A 75 -18.62 8.80 7.09
CA GLN A 75 -17.57 9.78 7.37
C GLN A 75 -16.20 9.15 7.14
N TRP A 76 -15.46 9.71 6.19
CA TRP A 76 -14.18 9.19 5.74
C TRP A 76 -13.00 9.82 6.46
N HIS A 77 -12.05 8.99 6.88
CA HIS A 77 -10.77 9.38 7.44
C HIS A 77 -9.66 8.60 6.74
N LEU A 78 -9.32 9.04 5.53
CA LEU A 78 -8.20 8.49 4.75
C LEU A 78 -6.88 9.10 5.19
N ASN A 79 -5.74 8.51 4.77
CA ASN A 79 -4.39 8.87 5.25
C ASN A 79 -4.29 8.89 6.78
N THR A 80 -5.09 8.07 7.45
CA THR A 80 -5.26 8.13 8.90
C THR A 80 -5.02 6.74 9.50
N LEU A 81 -3.95 6.61 10.27
CA LEU A 81 -3.63 5.37 10.98
C LEU A 81 -4.31 5.39 12.36
N VAL A 82 -4.99 4.30 12.72
CA VAL A 82 -5.43 4.08 14.09
C VAL A 82 -4.23 3.67 14.95
N SER A 83 -3.91 4.46 15.97
CA SER A 83 -2.75 4.26 16.84
C SER A 83 -3.09 3.56 18.15
N ALA A 84 -4.33 3.74 18.64
CA ALA A 84 -4.77 3.08 19.87
C ALA A 84 -6.29 2.86 19.90
N LEU A 85 -6.71 1.84 20.64
CA LEU A 85 -8.09 1.53 20.96
C LEU A 85 -8.20 1.24 22.45
N THR A 86 -9.03 2.00 23.15
CA THR A 86 -9.15 1.92 24.61
C THR A 86 -10.61 1.83 25.04
N ALA A 87 -10.96 0.83 25.83
CA ALA A 87 -12.28 0.72 26.42
C ALA A 87 -12.46 1.80 27.50
N GLN A 88 -13.64 2.42 27.50
CA GLN A 88 -14.02 3.43 28.48
C GLN A 88 -14.90 2.83 29.59
N ALA A 89 -14.96 3.48 30.74
CA ALA A 89 -15.74 3.02 31.89
C ALA A 89 -17.26 2.93 31.60
N ASP A 90 -17.76 3.68 30.62
CA ASP A 90 -19.17 3.68 30.21
C ASP A 90 -19.48 2.64 29.10
N GLY A 91 -18.52 1.76 28.78
CA GLY A 91 -18.65 0.70 27.79
C GLY A 91 -18.40 1.14 26.34
N ARG A 92 -18.11 2.43 26.09
CA ARG A 92 -17.70 2.89 24.76
C ARG A 92 -16.23 2.62 24.50
N LEU A 93 -15.83 2.76 23.23
CA LEU A 93 -14.49 2.55 22.75
C LEU A 93 -13.91 3.87 22.24
N LEU A 94 -12.77 4.27 22.78
CA LEU A 94 -12.01 5.42 22.30
C LEU A 94 -11.01 4.96 21.26
N VAL A 95 -11.18 5.42 20.02
CA VAL A 95 -10.25 5.23 18.90
C VAL A 95 -9.39 6.46 18.77
N GLN A 96 -8.06 6.30 18.84
CA GLN A 96 -7.10 7.37 18.64
C GLN A 96 -6.37 7.20 17.30
N THR A 97 -6.10 8.30 16.63
CA THR A 97 -5.45 8.29 15.32
C THR A 97 -4.06 8.94 15.35
N SER A 98 -3.24 8.62 14.37
CA SER A 98 -1.90 9.20 14.18
C SER A 98 -1.92 10.73 13.97
N GLN A 99 -3.06 11.27 13.56
CA GLN A 99 -3.26 12.71 13.36
C GLN A 99 -3.81 13.42 14.60
N GLY A 100 -3.91 12.71 15.74
CA GLY A 100 -4.40 13.26 16.99
C GLY A 100 -5.93 13.32 17.14
N ALA A 101 -6.68 12.89 16.14
CA ALA A 101 -8.14 12.79 16.25
C ALA A 101 -8.54 11.66 17.22
N GLN A 102 -9.62 11.90 17.95
CA GLN A 102 -10.20 10.96 18.89
C GLN A 102 -11.67 10.73 18.56
N LEU A 103 -12.06 9.49 18.38
CA LEU A 103 -13.43 9.09 18.08
C LEU A 103 -13.94 8.19 19.20
N LEU A 104 -15.10 8.55 19.77
CA LEU A 104 -15.75 7.74 20.78
C LEU A 104 -16.93 7.00 20.17
N ALA A 105 -16.82 5.68 20.09
CA ALA A 105 -17.76 4.81 19.42
C ALA A 105 -18.43 3.81 20.38
N ARG A 106 -19.64 3.36 20.02
CA ARG A 106 -20.30 2.23 20.69
C ARG A 106 -19.74 0.90 20.22
N THR A 107 -19.34 0.84 18.93
CA THR A 107 -18.84 -0.38 18.32
C THR A 107 -17.68 -0.04 17.38
N VAL A 108 -16.68 -0.89 17.38
CA VAL A 108 -15.53 -0.81 16.46
C VAL A 108 -15.42 -2.13 15.70
N PHE A 109 -15.34 -2.04 14.38
CA PHE A 109 -15.10 -3.16 13.48
C PHE A 109 -13.66 -3.07 12.96
N ILE A 110 -12.86 -4.10 13.23
CA ILE A 110 -11.47 -4.17 12.77
C ILE A 110 -11.45 -4.99 11.47
N ALA A 111 -11.34 -4.31 10.34
CA ALA A 111 -11.26 -4.86 9.00
C ALA A 111 -9.89 -4.53 8.34
N ALA A 112 -8.83 -4.47 9.16
CA ALA A 112 -7.52 -3.93 8.79
C ALA A 112 -6.70 -4.84 7.84
N GLY A 113 -7.18 -6.00 7.45
CA GLY A 113 -6.51 -6.89 6.51
C GLY A 113 -5.08 -7.25 6.95
N VAL A 114 -4.09 -6.95 6.09
CA VAL A 114 -2.66 -7.15 6.42
C VAL A 114 -2.06 -6.00 7.25
N GLY A 115 -2.87 -5.05 7.67
CA GLY A 115 -2.45 -3.85 8.40
C GLY A 115 -2.32 -2.62 7.51
N ALA A 116 -1.66 -1.61 8.02
CA ALA A 116 -1.67 -0.24 7.48
C ALA A 116 -0.70 -0.03 6.31
N PHE A 117 -0.29 -1.00 5.55
CA PHE A 117 0.68 -0.85 4.45
C PHE A 117 1.88 0.07 4.79
N VAL A 118 2.27 0.08 6.06
CA VAL A 118 3.44 0.86 6.49
C VAL A 118 4.68 0.16 5.96
N PRO A 119 5.48 0.81 5.13
CA PRO A 119 6.70 0.22 4.60
C PRO A 119 7.64 -0.18 5.73
N ARG A 120 8.32 -1.29 5.52
CA ARG A 120 9.38 -1.69 6.45
C ARG A 120 10.56 -0.75 6.27
N ALA A 121 10.68 0.24 7.16
CA ALA A 121 11.76 1.20 7.10
C ALA A 121 13.14 0.52 7.18
N LEU A 122 14.09 1.04 6.41
CA LEU A 122 15.49 0.65 6.52
C LEU A 122 16.02 1.10 7.89
N LYS A 123 16.73 0.21 8.57
CA LYS A 123 17.36 0.50 9.87
C LYS A 123 18.75 1.12 9.65
N VAL A 124 18.75 2.37 9.23
CA VAL A 124 19.96 3.16 8.98
C VAL A 124 19.79 4.51 9.66
N ASP A 125 20.73 4.89 10.48
CA ASP A 125 20.66 6.14 11.25
C ASP A 125 20.63 7.36 10.31
N GLY A 126 19.68 8.28 10.55
CA GLY A 126 19.52 9.52 9.80
C GLY A 126 18.87 9.36 8.43
N ILE A 127 18.35 8.16 8.09
CA ILE A 127 17.71 7.90 6.79
C ILE A 127 16.35 8.62 6.63
N GLU A 128 15.68 8.88 7.74
CA GLU A 128 14.36 9.51 7.80
C GLU A 128 14.34 10.90 7.17
N ARG A 129 15.44 11.64 7.19
CA ARG A 129 15.57 12.98 6.59
C ARG A 129 15.45 12.97 5.05
N PHE A 130 15.61 11.82 4.41
CA PHE A 130 15.53 11.66 2.96
C PHE A 130 14.16 11.16 2.50
N VAL A 131 13.30 10.75 3.43
CA VAL A 131 11.96 10.23 3.10
C VAL A 131 11.14 11.29 2.38
N GLY A 132 10.56 10.91 1.25
CA GLY A 132 9.74 11.78 0.39
C GLY A 132 10.55 12.67 -0.57
N THR A 133 11.89 12.69 -0.47
CA THR A 133 12.76 13.46 -1.36
C THR A 133 13.68 12.57 -2.20
N GLN A 134 14.56 11.82 -1.55
CA GLN A 134 15.51 10.89 -2.19
C GLN A 134 15.25 9.44 -1.83
N LEU A 135 14.49 9.18 -0.75
CA LEU A 135 14.06 7.87 -0.32
C LEU A 135 12.55 7.76 -0.44
N HIS A 136 12.11 6.80 -1.23
CA HIS A 136 10.70 6.49 -1.42
C HIS A 136 10.46 5.03 -1.09
N TYR A 137 9.48 4.77 -0.24
CA TYR A 137 9.01 3.42 0.04
C TYR A 137 7.83 3.09 -0.89
N GLN A 138 7.77 1.84 -1.37
CA GLN A 138 6.73 1.33 -2.26
C GLN A 138 6.70 2.04 -3.62
N ASN A 139 5.79 2.98 -3.84
CA ASN A 139 5.61 3.65 -5.12
C ASN A 139 6.46 4.91 -5.24
N LEU A 140 7.24 5.01 -6.31
CA LEU A 140 7.90 6.25 -6.68
C LEU A 140 6.85 7.19 -7.29
N PRO A 141 6.61 8.38 -6.70
CA PRO A 141 5.67 9.33 -7.29
C PRO A 141 6.10 9.73 -8.71
N ALA A 142 5.14 9.88 -9.62
CA ALA A 142 5.40 10.31 -11.00
C ALA A 142 6.07 11.69 -11.09
N SER A 143 5.98 12.49 -10.02
CA SER A 143 6.62 13.80 -9.91
C SER A 143 8.13 13.76 -9.62
N VAL A 144 8.66 12.56 -9.27
CA VAL A 144 10.09 12.43 -8.96
C VAL A 144 10.89 12.32 -10.26
N ASP A 145 11.71 13.32 -10.51
CA ASP A 145 12.61 13.32 -11.66
C ASP A 145 13.82 12.41 -11.39
N VAL A 146 13.95 11.38 -12.21
CA VAL A 146 15.06 10.42 -12.17
C VAL A 146 16.09 10.65 -13.28
N ALA A 147 15.88 11.66 -14.13
CA ALA A 147 16.75 11.92 -15.28
C ALA A 147 18.19 12.19 -14.85
N GLY A 148 19.12 11.46 -15.45
CA GLY A 148 20.55 11.58 -15.16
C GLY A 148 20.98 11.13 -13.77
N ARG A 149 20.10 10.52 -12.98
CA ARG A 149 20.40 10.08 -11.61
C ARG A 149 20.76 8.60 -11.55
N HIS A 150 21.52 8.22 -10.54
CA HIS A 150 21.66 6.81 -10.15
C HIS A 150 20.48 6.45 -9.23
N VAL A 151 19.63 5.55 -9.71
CA VAL A 151 18.47 5.06 -8.97
C VAL A 151 18.78 3.68 -8.39
N VAL A 152 18.58 3.53 -7.08
CA VAL A 152 18.75 2.27 -6.38
C VAL A 152 17.37 1.75 -5.98
N VAL A 153 17.01 0.57 -6.49
CA VAL A 153 15.83 -0.18 -6.07
C VAL A 153 16.26 -1.24 -5.06
N HIS A 154 15.66 -1.24 -3.88
CA HIS A 154 16.01 -2.21 -2.82
C HIS A 154 14.84 -3.15 -2.55
N GLY A 155 15.00 -4.42 -2.87
CA GLY A 155 14.00 -5.47 -2.67
C GLY A 155 14.30 -6.71 -3.50
N GLY A 156 13.63 -7.83 -3.19
CA GLY A 156 13.79 -9.10 -3.90
C GLY A 156 12.47 -9.72 -4.34
N ASP A 157 11.38 -9.00 -4.20
CA ASP A 157 10.02 -9.40 -4.56
C ASP A 157 9.60 -8.87 -5.95
N GLU A 158 8.46 -9.33 -6.44
CA GLU A 158 7.93 -8.95 -7.75
C GLU A 158 7.85 -7.41 -7.93
N PRO A 159 7.33 -6.61 -6.97
CA PRO A 159 7.28 -5.15 -7.12
C PRO A 159 8.65 -4.49 -7.31
N ALA A 160 9.67 -4.95 -6.57
CA ALA A 160 11.02 -4.40 -6.70
C ALA A 160 11.64 -4.73 -8.06
N VAL A 161 11.49 -5.99 -8.53
CA VAL A 161 11.98 -6.41 -9.85
C VAL A 161 11.27 -5.64 -10.95
N ALA A 162 9.93 -5.53 -10.88
CA ALA A 162 9.14 -4.80 -11.87
C ALA A 162 9.55 -3.33 -11.96
N ARG A 163 9.76 -2.68 -10.81
CA ARG A 163 10.19 -1.29 -10.77
C ARG A 163 11.59 -1.09 -11.36
N ALA A 164 12.54 -1.97 -11.07
CA ALA A 164 13.88 -1.88 -11.64
C ALA A 164 13.87 -2.06 -13.17
N VAL A 165 13.08 -3.02 -13.66
CA VAL A 165 12.90 -3.26 -15.10
C VAL A 165 12.27 -2.03 -15.76
N GLU A 166 11.18 -1.50 -15.22
CA GLU A 166 10.50 -0.31 -15.75
C GLU A 166 11.44 0.90 -15.85
N LEU A 167 12.19 1.20 -14.79
CA LEU A 167 13.13 2.33 -14.76
C LEU A 167 14.25 2.18 -15.80
N ALA A 168 14.74 0.97 -16.01
CA ALA A 168 15.76 0.70 -17.01
C ALA A 168 15.21 0.81 -18.45
N GLU A 169 13.97 0.36 -18.68
CA GLU A 169 13.31 0.48 -19.98
C GLU A 169 12.94 1.91 -20.34
N GLN A 170 12.60 2.73 -19.37
CA GLN A 170 12.36 4.16 -19.58
C GLN A 170 13.64 4.90 -20.01
N GLY A 171 14.81 4.42 -19.64
CA GLY A 171 16.10 4.95 -20.08
C GLY A 171 16.42 6.39 -19.61
N GLN A 172 15.68 6.91 -18.64
CA GLN A 172 15.86 8.28 -18.14
C GLN A 172 16.95 8.36 -17.06
N ALA A 173 17.05 7.33 -16.22
CA ALA A 173 18.07 7.26 -15.18
C ALA A 173 19.46 7.00 -15.80
N ALA A 174 20.48 7.67 -15.28
CA ALA A 174 21.86 7.43 -15.70
C ALA A 174 22.34 6.01 -15.33
N ARG A 175 21.83 5.47 -14.24
CA ARG A 175 22.10 4.11 -13.78
C ARG A 175 20.91 3.58 -12.96
N VAL A 176 20.59 2.31 -13.14
CA VAL A 176 19.62 1.59 -12.29
C VAL A 176 20.34 0.43 -11.62
N SER A 177 20.31 0.39 -10.29
CA SER A 177 20.82 -0.73 -9.48
C SER A 177 19.68 -1.41 -8.73
N LEU A 178 19.60 -2.74 -8.80
CA LEU A 178 18.70 -3.55 -7.98
C LEU A 178 19.51 -4.22 -6.87
N LEU A 179 19.26 -3.83 -5.62
CA LEU A 179 19.92 -4.36 -4.45
C LEU A 179 19.02 -5.35 -3.71
N HIS A 180 19.53 -6.53 -3.45
CA HIS A 180 18.90 -7.48 -2.55
C HIS A 180 19.99 -8.25 -1.78
N ARG A 181 19.68 -8.74 -0.60
CA ARG A 181 20.63 -9.51 0.25
C ARG A 181 21.16 -10.80 -0.37
N ARG A 182 20.50 -11.30 -1.43
CA ARG A 182 20.85 -12.49 -2.20
C ARG A 182 20.59 -12.23 -3.67
N ASP A 183 21.34 -12.86 -4.56
CA ASP A 183 21.06 -12.85 -6.00
C ASP A 183 19.98 -13.90 -6.35
N VAL A 184 18.82 -13.77 -5.67
CA VAL A 184 17.62 -14.60 -5.88
C VAL A 184 16.41 -13.71 -5.71
N PHE A 185 15.53 -13.71 -6.71
CA PHE A 185 14.35 -12.85 -6.76
C PHE A 185 13.07 -13.68 -6.85
N GLN A 186 12.01 -13.17 -6.24
CA GLN A 186 10.67 -13.78 -6.25
C GLN A 186 9.76 -12.98 -7.18
N ALA A 187 9.70 -13.37 -8.45
CA ALA A 187 8.85 -12.75 -9.45
C ALA A 187 8.47 -13.79 -10.53
N PRO A 188 7.44 -13.52 -11.36
CA PRO A 188 7.09 -14.40 -12.49
C PRO A 188 8.26 -14.60 -13.45
N ASP A 189 8.36 -15.80 -14.04
CA ASP A 189 9.47 -16.20 -14.91
C ASP A 189 9.72 -15.21 -16.05
N ALA A 190 8.66 -14.68 -16.67
CA ALA A 190 8.78 -13.69 -17.74
C ALA A 190 9.49 -12.41 -17.28
N LEU A 191 9.21 -11.97 -16.06
CA LEU A 191 9.83 -10.78 -15.47
C LEU A 191 11.29 -11.05 -15.09
N LEU A 192 11.59 -12.24 -14.56
CA LEU A 192 12.96 -12.67 -14.25
C LEU A 192 13.81 -12.78 -15.51
N GLN A 193 13.25 -13.33 -16.60
CA GLN A 193 13.92 -13.36 -17.91
C GLN A 193 14.21 -11.95 -18.43
N ARG A 194 13.25 -11.02 -18.26
CA ARG A 194 13.45 -9.63 -18.67
C ARG A 194 14.51 -8.93 -17.83
N LEU A 195 14.52 -9.13 -16.53
CA LEU A 195 15.59 -8.65 -15.64
C LEU A 195 16.96 -9.15 -16.10
N GLN A 196 17.07 -10.45 -16.43
CA GLN A 196 18.33 -11.03 -16.89
C GLN A 196 18.82 -10.43 -18.20
N GLN A 197 17.91 -10.23 -19.17
CA GLN A 197 18.25 -9.57 -20.44
C GLN A 197 18.80 -8.15 -20.24
N LEU A 198 18.17 -7.36 -19.35
CA LEU A 198 18.62 -6.01 -19.05
C LEU A 198 19.93 -5.98 -18.27
N ARG A 199 20.16 -6.96 -17.40
CA ARG A 199 21.43 -7.18 -16.70
C ARG A 199 22.56 -7.49 -17.69
N ASP A 200 22.35 -8.43 -18.61
CA ASP A 200 23.32 -8.83 -19.62
C ASP A 200 23.63 -7.69 -20.62
N ALA A 201 22.64 -6.85 -20.88
CA ALA A 201 22.80 -5.64 -21.69
C ALA A 201 23.44 -4.45 -20.94
N GLY A 202 23.70 -4.57 -19.64
CA GLY A 202 24.29 -3.51 -18.81
C GLY A 202 23.33 -2.35 -18.47
N HIS A 203 22.02 -2.54 -18.63
CA HIS A 203 21.00 -1.53 -18.28
C HIS A 203 20.59 -1.59 -16.81
N ILE A 204 20.75 -2.73 -16.15
CA ILE A 204 20.52 -2.91 -14.70
C ILE A 204 21.75 -3.55 -14.06
N TYR A 205 22.18 -3.00 -12.94
CA TYR A 205 23.22 -3.57 -12.10
C TYR A 205 22.54 -4.30 -10.93
N VAL A 206 22.73 -5.61 -10.84
CA VAL A 206 22.20 -6.43 -9.74
C VAL A 206 23.30 -6.68 -8.74
N GLU A 207 23.07 -6.28 -7.48
CA GLU A 207 24.05 -6.35 -6.42
C GLU A 207 23.50 -7.12 -5.21
N ALA A 208 24.22 -8.18 -4.79
CA ALA A 208 23.92 -8.90 -3.55
C ALA A 208 24.50 -8.11 -2.37
N ALA A 209 23.73 -7.16 -1.85
CA ALA A 209 24.19 -6.20 -0.85
C ALA A 209 23.09 -5.83 0.15
N GLN A 210 23.51 -5.21 1.26
CA GLN A 210 22.63 -4.60 2.26
C GLN A 210 23.06 -3.14 2.48
N ILE A 211 22.06 -2.27 2.65
CA ILE A 211 22.31 -0.87 2.99
C ILE A 211 22.61 -0.79 4.49
N THR A 212 23.80 -0.37 4.85
CA THR A 212 24.28 -0.30 6.24
C THR A 212 24.51 1.12 6.73
N GLY A 213 24.58 2.10 5.82
CA GLY A 213 24.85 3.50 6.16
C GLY A 213 24.50 4.44 5.02
N ILE A 214 24.52 5.74 5.33
CA ILE A 214 24.39 6.84 4.38
C ILE A 214 25.57 7.78 4.60
N GLU A 215 26.25 8.12 3.52
CA GLU A 215 27.26 9.17 3.48
C GLU A 215 26.65 10.39 2.77
N THR A 216 26.95 11.60 3.28
CA THR A 216 26.42 12.86 2.75
C THR A 216 27.54 13.83 2.45
#